data_92d64abbacf46ca99a7c7df96a34b652
#
_entry.id   92d64abbacf46ca99a7c7df96a34b652
#
_cell.length_a   1.000
_cell.length_b   1.000
_cell.length_c   1.000
_cell.angle_alpha   90.00
_cell.angle_beta   90.00
_cell.angle_gamma   90.00
#
_symmetry.space_group_name_H-M   'P 1'
#
loop_
_entity.id
_entity.type
_entity.pdbx_description
1 polymer ?
#
loop_
_entity_poly.entity_id
_entity_poly.type
_entity_poly.pdbx_seq_one_letter_code
_entity_poly.pdbx_strand_id
1 'polypeptide(L)'
;MNPQLKRFLGLVLVIVAAVSLIISASGLIGMWTFKQNAVSAVSNAAALLTETLVTTDKALVAAEEVLQGAQGSIATLLSTTASIAAALRDGQPTLRSVERLLTQDFPKTLDSVETAIDSASQAATVADDFLREISRIPLLNLDYQPDVPLSESIAGIGDSLGNLPDTLDEVGGGLQQLNDNLAVIAMQVDGLGATIRQIDTSLDEMPGVLRDYRRQLARVQPTLQSIQAGADQIITLFVTVLTFILLWIVAVQLIVLGIGWRWFKSK
;
A
#
# COMPACT_ATOMS: atom_id res chain seq x y z
N MET A 1 -50.02 -76.20 32.01
CA MET A 1 -49.41 -74.89 32.40
C MET A 1 -50.32 -74.25 33.42
N ASN A 2 -49.81 -74.01 34.69
CA ASN A 2 -50.58 -73.50 35.80
C ASN A 2 -51.27 -72.17 35.47
N PRO A 3 -52.60 -72.02 35.73
CA PRO A 3 -53.35 -70.82 35.33
C PRO A 3 -52.78 -69.53 35.97
N GLN A 4 -52.19 -69.58 37.12
CA GLN A 4 -51.52 -68.48 37.78
C GLN A 4 -50.25 -68.08 37.06
N LEU A 5 -49.51 -68.99 36.47
CA LEU A 5 -48.30 -68.72 35.68
C LEU A 5 -48.61 -68.01 34.38
N LYS A 6 -49.76 -68.39 33.72
CA LYS A 6 -50.23 -67.74 32.50
C LYS A 6 -50.62 -66.26 32.71
N ARG A 7 -51.28 -65.93 33.83
CA ARG A 7 -51.66 -64.56 34.20
C ARG A 7 -50.45 -63.71 34.54
N PHE A 8 -49.47 -64.30 35.31
CA PHE A 8 -48.24 -63.58 35.61
C PHE A 8 -47.40 -63.24 34.33
N LEU A 9 -47.20 -64.24 33.45
CA LEU A 9 -46.55 -64.09 32.20
C LEU A 9 -47.30 -63.08 31.29
N GLY A 10 -48.64 -63.12 31.24
CA GLY A 10 -49.46 -62.14 30.48
C GLY A 10 -49.28 -60.69 31.00
N LEU A 11 -49.24 -60.52 32.35
CA LEU A 11 -49.03 -59.18 32.95
C LEU A 11 -47.63 -58.60 32.66
N VAL A 12 -46.57 -59.44 32.79
CA VAL A 12 -45.22 -59.05 32.46
C VAL A 12 -45.11 -58.64 30.96
N LEU A 13 -45.72 -59.39 30.04
CA LEU A 13 -45.71 -59.14 28.62
C LEU A 13 -46.43 -57.82 28.26
N VAL A 14 -47.57 -57.53 28.92
CA VAL A 14 -48.27 -56.22 28.74
C VAL A 14 -47.47 -55.08 29.30
N ILE A 15 -46.79 -55.18 30.42
CA ILE A 15 -45.94 -54.08 30.94
C ILE A 15 -44.76 -53.83 30.03
N VAL A 16 -44.05 -54.85 29.56
CA VAL A 16 -42.91 -54.76 28.68
C VAL A 16 -43.36 -54.13 27.34
N ALA A 17 -44.48 -54.54 26.75
CA ALA A 17 -45.03 -53.99 25.54
C ALA A 17 -45.42 -52.50 25.70
N ALA A 18 -46.06 -52.15 26.82
CA ALA A 18 -46.45 -50.77 27.10
C ALA A 18 -45.23 -49.83 27.25
N VAL A 19 -44.21 -50.22 28.02
CA VAL A 19 -42.96 -49.46 28.17
C VAL A 19 -42.26 -49.30 26.84
N SER A 20 -42.14 -50.36 26.06
CA SER A 20 -41.52 -50.38 24.76
C SER A 20 -42.28 -49.49 23.76
N LEU A 21 -43.62 -49.43 23.83
CA LEU A 21 -44.49 -48.58 23.00
C LEU A 21 -44.26 -47.07 23.31
N ILE A 22 -44.12 -46.73 24.60
CA ILE A 22 -43.77 -45.35 25.03
C ILE A 22 -42.41 -44.94 24.50
N ILE A 23 -41.40 -45.81 24.59
CA ILE A 23 -40.03 -45.54 24.10
C ILE A 23 -40.07 -45.34 22.58
N SER A 24 -40.77 -46.18 21.83
CA SER A 24 -40.89 -46.06 20.37
C SER A 24 -41.63 -44.79 19.95
N ALA A 25 -42.69 -44.40 20.64
CA ALA A 25 -43.41 -43.13 20.37
C ALA A 25 -42.54 -41.89 20.68
N SER A 26 -41.80 -41.90 21.78
CA SER A 26 -40.86 -40.84 22.13
C SER A 26 -39.72 -40.75 21.09
N GLY A 27 -39.20 -41.89 20.62
CA GLY A 27 -38.21 -41.98 19.58
C GLY A 27 -38.69 -41.38 18.25
N LEU A 28 -39.93 -41.63 17.86
CA LEU A 28 -40.52 -41.01 16.66
C LEU A 28 -40.57 -39.48 16.73
N ILE A 29 -41.04 -38.93 17.83
CA ILE A 29 -41.10 -37.46 18.06
C ILE A 29 -39.69 -36.86 18.04
N GLY A 30 -38.77 -37.47 18.81
CA GLY A 30 -37.39 -37.01 18.91
C GLY A 30 -36.66 -37.01 17.56
N MET A 31 -36.97 -37.96 16.70
CA MET A 31 -36.38 -38.08 15.39
C MET A 31 -36.82 -37.01 14.41
N TRP A 32 -38.08 -36.63 14.43
CA TRP A 32 -38.60 -35.54 13.59
C TRP A 32 -38.08 -34.16 14.02
N THR A 33 -37.94 -33.93 15.33
CA THR A 33 -37.29 -32.71 15.86
C THR A 33 -35.79 -32.67 15.53
N PHE A 34 -35.11 -33.84 15.63
CA PHE A 34 -33.71 -33.95 15.19
C PHE A 34 -33.55 -33.62 13.70
N LYS A 35 -34.43 -34.13 12.82
CA LYS A 35 -34.41 -33.81 11.39
C LYS A 35 -34.47 -32.30 11.14
N GLN A 36 -35.43 -31.62 11.76
CA GLN A 36 -35.63 -30.20 11.58
C GLN A 36 -34.39 -29.41 12.05
N ASN A 37 -33.84 -29.74 13.21
CA ASN A 37 -32.67 -29.10 13.74
C ASN A 37 -31.41 -29.36 12.90
N ALA A 38 -31.22 -30.58 12.42
CA ALA A 38 -30.08 -30.97 11.59
C ALA A 38 -30.12 -30.28 10.21
N VAL A 39 -31.27 -30.27 9.55
CA VAL A 39 -31.44 -29.55 8.26
C VAL A 39 -31.25 -28.05 8.43
N SER A 40 -31.83 -27.46 9.48
CA SER A 40 -31.66 -26.03 9.78
C SER A 40 -30.20 -25.67 10.07
N ALA A 41 -29.48 -26.50 10.83
CA ALA A 41 -28.07 -26.28 11.12
C ALA A 41 -27.22 -26.29 9.85
N VAL A 42 -27.41 -27.28 8.97
CA VAL A 42 -26.71 -27.35 7.67
C VAL A 42 -27.07 -26.17 6.77
N SER A 43 -28.36 -25.81 6.70
CA SER A 43 -28.81 -24.66 5.91
C SER A 43 -28.23 -23.34 6.40
N ASN A 44 -28.24 -23.11 7.72
CA ASN A 44 -27.68 -21.90 8.33
C ASN A 44 -26.15 -21.81 8.12
N ALA A 45 -25.44 -22.93 8.29
CA ALA A 45 -24.02 -22.99 8.03
C ALA A 45 -23.68 -22.68 6.55
N ALA A 46 -24.44 -23.26 5.62
CA ALA A 46 -24.27 -23.00 4.19
C ALA A 46 -24.61 -21.54 3.82
N ALA A 47 -25.65 -20.96 4.43
CA ALA A 47 -26.02 -19.57 4.24
C ALA A 47 -24.88 -18.61 4.71
N LEU A 48 -24.34 -18.84 5.93
CA LEU A 48 -23.21 -18.07 6.46
C LEU A 48 -21.97 -18.18 5.59
N LEU A 49 -21.66 -19.39 5.10
CA LEU A 49 -20.52 -19.57 4.18
C LEU A 49 -20.76 -18.85 2.85
N THR A 50 -21.98 -18.90 2.31
CA THR A 50 -22.33 -18.19 1.06
C THR A 50 -22.20 -16.66 1.25
N GLU A 51 -22.68 -16.12 2.36
CA GLU A 51 -22.53 -14.71 2.69
C GLU A 51 -21.07 -14.29 2.83
N THR A 52 -20.27 -15.14 3.50
CA THR A 52 -18.81 -14.93 3.62
C THR A 52 -18.13 -14.93 2.25
N LEU A 53 -18.48 -15.86 1.35
CA LEU A 53 -17.95 -15.92 -0.01
C LEU A 53 -18.31 -14.66 -0.83
N VAL A 54 -19.56 -14.21 -0.75
CA VAL A 54 -20.00 -12.98 -1.43
C VAL A 54 -19.26 -11.75 -0.88
N THR A 55 -19.09 -11.67 0.44
CA THR A 55 -18.36 -10.57 1.06
C THR A 55 -16.88 -10.60 0.68
N THR A 56 -16.29 -11.79 0.62
CA THR A 56 -14.88 -11.96 0.19
C THR A 56 -14.73 -11.59 -1.31
N ASP A 57 -15.65 -11.97 -2.19
CA ASP A 57 -15.60 -11.57 -3.60
C ASP A 57 -15.69 -10.05 -3.76
N LYS A 58 -16.57 -9.39 -3.02
CA LYS A 58 -16.64 -7.91 -3.00
C LYS A 58 -15.34 -7.27 -2.51
N ALA A 59 -14.71 -7.85 -1.48
CA ALA A 59 -13.42 -7.36 -0.96
C ALA A 59 -12.31 -7.53 -2.00
N LEU A 60 -12.30 -8.62 -2.76
CA LEU A 60 -11.34 -8.84 -3.85
C LEU A 60 -11.55 -7.84 -5.02
N VAL A 61 -12.80 -7.51 -5.36
CA VAL A 61 -13.10 -6.46 -6.35
C VAL A 61 -12.59 -5.10 -5.89
N ALA A 62 -12.83 -4.74 -4.64
CA ALA A 62 -12.32 -3.50 -4.07
C ALA A 62 -10.78 -3.47 -4.03
N ALA A 63 -10.14 -4.61 -3.72
CA ALA A 63 -8.69 -4.73 -3.75
C ALA A 63 -8.12 -4.56 -5.18
N GLU A 64 -8.82 -5.07 -6.21
CA GLU A 64 -8.45 -4.89 -7.61
C GLU A 64 -8.53 -3.41 -8.03
N GLU A 65 -9.55 -2.68 -7.59
CA GLU A 65 -9.71 -1.24 -7.84
C GLU A 65 -8.60 -0.41 -7.16
N VAL A 66 -8.28 -0.72 -5.89
CA VAL A 66 -7.17 -0.09 -5.17
C VAL A 66 -5.84 -0.36 -5.86
N LEU A 67 -5.63 -1.59 -6.35
CA LEU A 67 -4.43 -1.97 -7.06
C LEU A 67 -4.26 -1.19 -8.36
N GLN A 68 -5.32 -1.02 -9.15
CA GLN A 68 -5.30 -0.19 -10.37
C GLN A 68 -4.96 1.28 -10.04
N GLY A 69 -5.53 1.83 -8.97
CA GLY A 69 -5.19 3.16 -8.49
C GLY A 69 -3.72 3.29 -8.08
N ALA A 70 -3.18 2.26 -7.41
CA ALA A 70 -1.78 2.20 -7.02
C ALA A 70 -0.85 2.14 -8.25
N GLN A 71 -1.16 1.32 -9.25
CA GLN A 71 -0.41 1.25 -10.53
C GLN A 71 -0.38 2.60 -11.24
N GLY A 72 -1.53 3.30 -11.32
CA GLY A 72 -1.60 4.65 -11.87
C GLY A 72 -0.73 5.67 -11.13
N SER A 73 -0.69 5.58 -9.79
CA SER A 73 0.15 6.41 -8.94
C SER A 73 1.64 6.12 -9.14
N ILE A 74 2.03 4.86 -9.25
CA ILE A 74 3.40 4.41 -9.52
C ILE A 74 3.88 4.91 -10.89
N ALA A 75 3.05 4.81 -11.94
CA ALA A 75 3.38 5.33 -13.26
C ALA A 75 3.63 6.84 -13.23
N THR A 76 2.83 7.59 -12.47
CA THR A 76 3.02 9.03 -12.26
C THR A 76 4.32 9.33 -11.51
N LEU A 77 4.64 8.56 -10.48
CA LEU A 77 5.89 8.69 -9.71
C LEU A 77 7.11 8.40 -10.59
N LEU A 78 7.07 7.37 -11.44
CA LEU A 78 8.13 7.07 -12.40
C LEU A 78 8.38 8.23 -13.37
N SER A 79 7.30 8.77 -13.95
CA SER A 79 7.38 9.92 -14.85
C SER A 79 7.96 11.15 -14.14
N THR A 80 7.50 11.46 -12.93
CA THR A 80 7.99 12.59 -12.14
C THR A 80 9.46 12.41 -11.77
N THR A 81 9.86 11.24 -11.32
CA THR A 81 11.25 10.91 -10.97
C THR A 81 12.16 11.05 -12.19
N ALA A 82 11.73 10.56 -13.36
CA ALA A 82 12.48 10.73 -14.61
C ALA A 82 12.62 12.20 -15.01
N SER A 83 11.56 13.00 -14.86
CA SER A 83 11.58 14.44 -15.14
C SER A 83 12.52 15.20 -14.20
N ILE A 84 12.52 14.88 -12.91
CA ILE A 84 13.44 15.45 -11.92
C ILE A 84 14.90 15.10 -12.29
N ALA A 85 15.17 13.82 -12.59
CA ALA A 85 16.51 13.39 -12.99
C ALA A 85 17.00 14.11 -14.25
N ALA A 86 16.14 14.33 -15.24
CA ALA A 86 16.47 15.09 -16.44
C ALA A 86 16.77 16.57 -16.10
N ALA A 87 15.91 17.23 -15.32
CA ALA A 87 16.10 18.62 -14.92
C ALA A 87 17.42 18.84 -14.15
N LEU A 88 17.77 17.90 -13.25
CA LEU A 88 19.03 17.94 -12.51
C LEU A 88 20.24 17.81 -13.45
N ARG A 89 20.19 16.88 -14.41
CA ARG A 89 21.27 16.71 -15.41
C ARG A 89 21.40 17.90 -16.34
N ASP A 90 20.29 18.48 -16.77
CA ASP A 90 20.27 19.64 -17.66
C ASP A 90 20.73 20.93 -16.96
N GLY A 91 20.56 21.03 -15.65
CA GLY A 91 21.05 22.14 -14.83
C GLY A 91 22.57 22.15 -14.62
N GLN A 92 23.22 21.00 -14.58
CA GLN A 92 24.67 20.88 -14.32
C GLN A 92 25.56 21.64 -15.32
N PRO A 93 25.35 21.58 -16.66
CA PRO A 93 26.17 22.32 -17.60
C PRO A 93 26.05 23.83 -17.42
N THR A 94 24.87 24.33 -17.06
CA THR A 94 24.64 25.75 -16.79
C THR A 94 25.46 26.20 -15.57
N LEU A 95 25.41 25.45 -14.47
CA LEU A 95 26.20 25.77 -13.29
C LEU A 95 27.70 25.75 -13.57
N ARG A 96 28.22 24.76 -14.30
CA ARG A 96 29.63 24.70 -14.72
C ARG A 96 30.02 25.87 -15.59
N SER A 97 29.10 26.37 -16.44
CA SER A 97 29.38 27.55 -17.28
C SER A 97 29.48 28.80 -16.43
N VAL A 98 28.60 28.99 -15.44
CA VAL A 98 28.64 30.11 -14.50
C VAL A 98 29.90 30.03 -13.62
N GLU A 99 30.22 28.84 -13.09
CA GLU A 99 31.46 28.60 -12.33
C GLU A 99 32.68 29.02 -13.14
N ARG A 100 32.80 28.58 -14.40
CA ARG A 100 33.93 28.96 -15.27
C ARG A 100 34.00 30.45 -15.49
N LEU A 101 32.87 31.12 -15.74
CA LEU A 101 32.82 32.55 -15.87
C LEU A 101 33.38 33.27 -14.64
N LEU A 102 32.97 32.82 -13.45
CA LEU A 102 33.37 33.46 -12.19
C LEU A 102 34.80 33.15 -11.79
N THR A 103 35.28 31.90 -12.00
CA THR A 103 36.61 31.48 -11.56
C THR A 103 37.72 31.65 -12.58
N GLN A 104 37.40 31.81 -13.87
CA GLN A 104 38.38 31.88 -14.93
C GLN A 104 38.29 33.16 -15.78
N ASP A 105 37.11 33.55 -16.24
CA ASP A 105 36.97 34.65 -17.21
C ASP A 105 36.87 36.01 -16.53
N PHE A 106 36.15 36.12 -15.43
CA PHE A 106 36.09 37.34 -14.61
C PHE A 106 37.44 37.74 -14.01
N PRO A 107 38.19 36.85 -13.36
CA PRO A 107 39.54 37.20 -12.83
C PRO A 107 40.47 37.75 -13.90
N LYS A 108 40.50 37.16 -15.13
CA LYS A 108 41.30 37.67 -16.22
C LYS A 108 40.89 39.07 -16.64
N THR A 109 39.58 39.35 -16.62
CA THR A 109 39.05 40.68 -16.96
C THR A 109 39.44 41.68 -15.87
N LEU A 110 39.37 41.31 -14.59
CA LEU A 110 39.78 42.12 -13.47
C LEU A 110 41.28 42.45 -13.53
N ASP A 111 42.13 41.47 -13.81
CA ASP A 111 43.57 41.66 -14.00
C ASP A 111 43.88 42.69 -15.09
N SER A 112 43.12 42.66 -16.20
CA SER A 112 43.22 43.64 -17.27
C SER A 112 42.75 45.04 -16.85
N VAL A 113 41.70 45.12 -16.01
CA VAL A 113 41.17 46.38 -15.48
C VAL A 113 42.15 46.96 -14.46
N GLU A 114 42.73 46.14 -13.58
CA GLU A 114 43.73 46.55 -12.61
C GLU A 114 44.95 47.13 -13.32
N THR A 115 45.47 46.47 -14.33
CA THR A 115 46.54 46.97 -15.19
C THR A 115 46.21 48.36 -15.83
N ALA A 116 44.93 48.51 -16.27
CA ALA A 116 44.47 49.78 -16.85
C ALA A 116 44.38 50.90 -15.77
N ILE A 117 43.92 50.56 -14.57
CA ILE A 117 43.84 51.48 -13.42
C ILE A 117 45.24 51.92 -13.01
N ASP A 118 46.19 51.00 -12.90
CA ASP A 118 47.59 51.33 -12.62
C ASP A 118 48.19 52.29 -13.62
N SER A 119 47.94 52.03 -14.92
CA SER A 119 48.38 52.91 -16.00
C SER A 119 47.75 54.31 -15.91
N ALA A 120 46.42 54.33 -15.60
CA ALA A 120 45.69 55.59 -15.42
C ALA A 120 46.16 56.36 -14.18
N SER A 121 46.44 55.66 -13.08
CA SER A 121 46.97 56.25 -11.85
C SER A 121 48.37 56.90 -12.05
N GLN A 122 49.24 56.20 -12.81
CA GLN A 122 50.53 56.76 -13.20
C GLN A 122 50.39 58.04 -14.05
N ALA A 123 49.46 58.00 -15.04
CA ALA A 123 49.20 59.18 -15.88
C ALA A 123 48.58 60.31 -15.05
N ALA A 124 47.72 60.01 -14.10
CA ALA A 124 47.15 60.99 -13.18
C ALA A 124 48.18 61.62 -12.27
N THR A 125 49.15 60.83 -11.77
CA THR A 125 50.27 61.33 -10.95
C THR A 125 51.08 62.37 -11.75
N VAL A 126 51.39 62.09 -13.03
CA VAL A 126 52.09 63.02 -13.87
C VAL A 126 51.26 64.31 -14.12
N ALA A 127 49.94 64.15 -14.28
CA ALA A 127 49.04 65.27 -14.44
C ALA A 127 48.93 66.12 -13.15
N ASP A 128 48.79 65.48 -12.00
CA ASP A 128 48.75 66.16 -10.69
C ASP A 128 50.08 66.97 -10.46
N ASP A 129 51.22 66.34 -10.73
CA ASP A 129 52.53 66.99 -10.59
C ASP A 129 52.68 68.14 -11.54
N PHE A 130 52.27 67.98 -12.78
CA PHE A 130 52.30 69.09 -13.82
C PHE A 130 51.41 70.29 -13.42
N LEU A 131 50.18 69.99 -12.96
CA LEU A 131 49.22 71.00 -12.49
C LEU A 131 49.73 71.72 -11.25
N ARG A 132 50.37 71.01 -10.34
CA ARG A 132 50.97 71.53 -9.12
C ARG A 132 52.17 72.42 -9.40
N GLU A 133 52.98 72.05 -10.43
CA GLU A 133 54.13 72.84 -10.86
C GLU A 133 53.72 74.12 -11.63
N ILE A 134 52.71 74.06 -12.48
CA ILE A 134 52.14 75.21 -13.16
C ILE A 134 51.49 76.19 -12.16
N SER A 135 50.84 75.72 -11.17
CA SER A 135 50.24 76.57 -10.10
C SER A 135 51.27 77.38 -9.29
N ARG A 136 52.57 77.06 -9.37
CA ARG A 136 53.65 77.77 -8.74
C ARG A 136 54.08 78.95 -9.59
N ILE A 137 53.62 79.08 -10.81
CA ILE A 137 53.99 80.22 -11.71
C ILE A 137 53.03 81.40 -11.44
N PRO A 138 53.52 82.51 -10.83
CA PRO A 138 52.67 83.64 -10.39
C PRO A 138 51.87 84.33 -11.46
N LEU A 139 52.26 84.20 -12.76
CA LEU A 139 51.64 84.83 -13.93
C LEU A 139 50.40 84.09 -14.44
N LEU A 140 50.19 82.79 -14.05
CA LEU A 140 49.10 81.97 -14.62
C LEU A 140 47.84 81.97 -13.73
N ASN A 141 47.93 82.44 -12.50
CA ASN A 141 46.85 82.58 -11.54
C ASN A 141 45.98 81.30 -11.49
N LEU A 142 46.61 80.10 -11.59
CA LEU A 142 46.05 78.83 -11.46
C LEU A 142 46.27 78.30 -9.97
N ASP A 143 45.18 78.02 -9.27
CA ASP A 143 45.26 77.41 -7.93
C ASP A 143 44.79 75.97 -8.06
N TYR A 144 45.76 75.04 -8.14
CA TYR A 144 45.47 73.58 -8.12
C TYR A 144 45.76 73.00 -6.69
N GLN A 145 44.68 72.95 -5.92
CA GLN A 145 44.68 72.35 -4.59
C GLN A 145 43.46 71.45 -4.37
N PRO A 146 43.39 70.33 -5.10
CA PRO A 146 42.25 69.43 -4.95
C PRO A 146 42.26 68.80 -3.56
N ASP A 147 41.09 68.58 -2.96
CA ASP A 147 40.92 67.89 -1.68
C ASP A 147 41.47 66.48 -1.76
N VAL A 148 41.30 65.81 -2.93
CA VAL A 148 41.85 64.48 -3.25
C VAL A 148 42.50 64.57 -4.64
N PRO A 149 43.80 64.23 -4.78
CA PRO A 149 44.51 64.15 -6.04
C PRO A 149 43.83 63.19 -7.03
N LEU A 150 43.95 63.44 -8.32
CA LEU A 150 43.38 62.59 -9.35
C LEU A 150 43.95 61.16 -9.30
N SER A 151 45.23 61.05 -9.04
CA SER A 151 45.96 59.79 -8.85
C SER A 151 45.41 58.96 -7.70
N GLU A 152 45.10 59.62 -6.57
CA GLU A 152 44.53 58.96 -5.39
C GLU A 152 43.09 58.52 -5.62
N SER A 153 42.30 59.33 -6.32
CA SER A 153 40.92 58.98 -6.74
C SER A 153 40.89 57.71 -7.62
N ILE A 154 41.85 57.62 -8.54
CA ILE A 154 41.96 56.45 -9.44
C ILE A 154 42.46 55.23 -8.70
N ALA A 155 43.45 55.37 -7.79
CA ALA A 155 43.95 54.30 -6.93
C ALA A 155 42.82 53.75 -6.05
N GLY A 156 41.96 54.60 -5.49
CA GLY A 156 40.80 54.18 -4.68
C GLY A 156 39.78 53.30 -5.47
N ILE A 157 39.71 53.42 -6.77
CA ILE A 157 38.95 52.49 -7.60
C ILE A 157 39.62 51.12 -7.61
N GLY A 158 40.95 51.06 -7.77
CA GLY A 158 41.71 49.81 -7.70
C GLY A 158 41.52 49.09 -6.37
N ASP A 159 41.67 49.84 -5.26
CA ASP A 159 41.43 49.28 -3.90
C ASP A 159 40.02 48.70 -3.72
N SER A 160 39.02 49.38 -4.30
CA SER A 160 37.60 48.91 -4.27
C SER A 160 37.39 47.62 -5.05
N LEU A 161 38.18 47.37 -6.10
CA LEU A 161 38.13 46.14 -6.91
C LEU A 161 38.97 44.99 -6.32
N GLY A 162 39.96 45.32 -5.45
CA GLY A 162 40.93 44.37 -4.93
C GLY A 162 40.33 43.19 -4.13
N ASN A 163 39.12 43.34 -3.56
CA ASN A 163 38.44 42.29 -2.83
C ASN A 163 37.48 41.43 -3.73
N LEU A 164 37.27 41.83 -5.00
CA LEU A 164 36.40 41.12 -5.90
C LEU A 164 36.89 39.72 -6.27
N PRO A 165 38.20 39.49 -6.53
CA PRO A 165 38.69 38.13 -6.85
C PRO A 165 38.38 37.13 -5.76
N ASP A 166 38.64 37.47 -4.46
CA ASP A 166 38.37 36.59 -3.33
C ASP A 166 36.87 36.26 -3.22
N THR A 167 35.99 37.23 -3.44
CA THR A 167 34.54 37.05 -3.43
C THR A 167 34.08 36.14 -4.58
N LEU A 168 34.69 36.32 -5.77
CA LEU A 168 34.37 35.48 -6.94
C LEU A 168 34.84 34.04 -6.74
N ASP A 169 35.98 33.81 -6.11
CA ASP A 169 36.50 32.49 -5.76
C ASP A 169 35.61 31.80 -4.74
N GLU A 170 35.14 32.51 -3.70
CA GLU A 170 34.20 31.99 -2.73
C GLU A 170 32.88 31.55 -3.36
N VAL A 171 32.29 32.39 -4.22
CA VAL A 171 31.07 32.07 -4.97
C VAL A 171 31.30 30.90 -5.92
N GLY A 172 32.44 30.88 -6.62
CA GLY A 172 32.83 29.77 -7.50
C GLY A 172 32.93 28.44 -6.76
N GLY A 173 33.56 28.42 -5.58
CA GLY A 173 33.62 27.26 -4.69
C GLY A 173 32.24 26.79 -4.22
N GLY A 174 31.36 27.74 -3.90
CA GLY A 174 29.96 27.45 -3.58
C GLY A 174 29.18 26.81 -4.73
N LEU A 175 29.40 27.29 -5.95
CA LEU A 175 28.79 26.72 -7.18
C LEU A 175 29.32 25.31 -7.47
N GLN A 176 30.61 25.06 -7.27
CA GLN A 176 31.19 23.72 -7.41
C GLN A 176 30.54 22.74 -6.41
N GLN A 177 30.45 23.13 -5.15
CA GLN A 177 29.77 22.32 -4.13
C GLN A 177 28.29 22.05 -4.47
N LEU A 178 27.60 23.07 -4.98
CA LEU A 178 26.21 22.91 -5.46
C LEU A 178 26.14 21.90 -6.60
N ASN A 179 27.03 21.97 -7.59
CA ASN A 179 27.07 21.04 -8.72
C ASN A 179 27.33 19.59 -8.25
N ASP A 180 28.23 19.39 -7.28
CA ASP A 180 28.51 18.08 -6.70
C ASP A 180 27.28 17.54 -5.92
N ASN A 181 26.63 18.40 -5.16
CA ASN A 181 25.40 18.03 -4.45
C ASN A 181 24.28 17.65 -5.44
N LEU A 182 24.13 18.38 -6.55
CA LEU A 182 23.16 18.03 -7.59
C LEU A 182 23.47 16.68 -8.25
N ALA A 183 24.75 16.35 -8.44
CA ALA A 183 25.15 15.05 -8.96
C ALA A 183 24.78 13.92 -7.99
N VAL A 184 24.96 14.11 -6.68
CA VAL A 184 24.54 13.15 -5.65
C VAL A 184 23.01 13.00 -5.64
N ILE A 185 22.28 14.10 -5.68
CA ILE A 185 20.80 14.07 -5.73
C ILE A 185 20.34 13.35 -7.00
N ALA A 186 20.94 13.59 -8.16
CA ALA A 186 20.60 12.89 -9.41
C ALA A 186 20.77 11.36 -9.26
N MET A 187 21.86 10.90 -8.66
CA MET A 187 22.08 9.47 -8.39
C MET A 187 21.03 8.90 -7.42
N GLN A 188 20.65 9.65 -6.39
CA GLN A 188 19.60 9.22 -5.46
C GLN A 188 18.23 9.12 -6.13
N VAL A 189 17.90 10.07 -7.01
CA VAL A 189 16.66 10.07 -7.81
C VAL A 189 16.65 8.89 -8.79
N ASP A 190 17.78 8.56 -9.42
CA ASP A 190 17.89 7.35 -10.27
C ASP A 190 17.69 6.07 -9.45
N GLY A 191 18.26 5.99 -8.24
CA GLY A 191 18.04 4.88 -7.30
C GLY A 191 16.58 4.76 -6.87
N LEU A 192 15.92 5.88 -6.57
CA LEU A 192 14.49 5.92 -6.29
C LEU A 192 13.68 5.39 -7.47
N GLY A 193 13.98 5.80 -8.69
CA GLY A 193 13.36 5.31 -9.91
C GLY A 193 13.51 3.78 -10.08
N ALA A 194 14.64 3.22 -9.69
CA ALA A 194 14.85 1.76 -9.69
C ALA A 194 13.96 1.05 -8.66
N THR A 195 13.86 1.59 -7.45
CA THR A 195 12.98 1.06 -6.39
C THR A 195 11.51 1.12 -6.80
N ILE A 196 11.07 2.22 -7.40
CA ILE A 196 9.69 2.38 -7.88
C ILE A 196 9.38 1.34 -8.97
N ARG A 197 10.30 1.06 -9.91
CA ARG A 197 10.12 0.00 -10.92
C ARG A 197 10.01 -1.39 -10.29
N GLN A 198 10.72 -1.66 -9.22
CA GLN A 198 10.60 -2.93 -8.50
C GLN A 198 9.20 -3.08 -7.86
N ILE A 199 8.67 -2.00 -7.29
CA ILE A 199 7.30 -1.97 -6.76
C ILE A 199 6.30 -2.18 -7.91
N ASP A 200 6.47 -1.52 -9.04
CA ASP A 200 5.64 -1.65 -10.23
C ASP A 200 5.56 -3.12 -10.70
N THR A 201 6.71 -3.78 -10.82
CA THR A 201 6.78 -5.21 -11.18
C THR A 201 6.02 -6.08 -10.18
N SER A 202 6.16 -5.80 -8.87
CA SER A 202 5.44 -6.56 -7.83
C SER A 202 3.93 -6.33 -7.88
N LEU A 203 3.50 -5.12 -8.20
CA LEU A 203 2.09 -4.78 -8.38
C LEU A 203 1.49 -5.43 -9.64
N ASP A 204 2.27 -5.62 -10.70
CA ASP A 204 1.81 -6.27 -11.94
C ASP A 204 1.49 -7.76 -11.76
N GLU A 205 2.10 -8.42 -10.78
CA GLU A 205 1.80 -9.83 -10.45
C GLU A 205 0.50 -9.99 -9.65
N MET A 206 0.09 -8.96 -8.88
CA MET A 206 -1.06 -9.03 -7.97
C MET A 206 -2.41 -9.29 -8.65
N PRO A 207 -2.74 -8.73 -9.84
CA PRO A 207 -4.00 -9.03 -10.52
C PRO A 207 -4.13 -10.51 -10.88
N GLY A 208 -3.00 -11.20 -11.12
CA GLY A 208 -2.96 -12.65 -11.32
C GLY A 208 -3.44 -13.39 -10.08
N VAL A 209 -2.87 -13.05 -8.95
CA VAL A 209 -3.21 -13.65 -7.64
C VAL A 209 -4.68 -13.41 -7.29
N LEU A 210 -5.18 -12.17 -7.44
CA LEU A 210 -6.58 -11.85 -7.15
C LEU A 210 -7.55 -12.65 -8.04
N ARG A 211 -7.25 -12.79 -9.33
CA ARG A 211 -8.05 -13.62 -10.26
C ARG A 211 -8.03 -15.08 -9.89
N ASP A 212 -6.92 -15.60 -9.41
CA ASP A 212 -6.81 -17.00 -8.96
C ASP A 212 -7.65 -17.24 -7.71
N TYR A 213 -7.61 -16.32 -6.74
CA TYR A 213 -8.48 -16.37 -5.57
C TYR A 213 -9.96 -16.35 -5.96
N ARG A 214 -10.37 -15.43 -6.84
CA ARG A 214 -11.77 -15.37 -7.33
C ARG A 214 -12.19 -16.66 -8.05
N ARG A 215 -11.32 -17.27 -8.84
CA ARG A 215 -11.59 -18.58 -9.46
C ARG A 215 -11.77 -19.70 -8.43
N GLN A 216 -11.00 -19.67 -7.34
CA GLN A 216 -11.18 -20.64 -6.25
C GLN A 216 -12.51 -20.43 -5.52
N LEU A 217 -12.87 -19.18 -5.19
CA LEU A 217 -14.16 -18.85 -4.58
C LEU A 217 -15.34 -19.31 -5.46
N ALA A 218 -15.26 -19.06 -6.78
CA ALA A 218 -16.29 -19.48 -7.72
C ALA A 218 -16.47 -20.99 -7.78
N ARG A 219 -15.48 -21.80 -7.45
CA ARG A 219 -15.58 -23.27 -7.36
C ARG A 219 -16.20 -23.76 -6.05
N VAL A 220 -16.06 -23.00 -4.97
CA VAL A 220 -16.61 -23.37 -3.66
C VAL A 220 -18.13 -23.22 -3.64
N GLN A 221 -18.68 -22.23 -4.29
CA GLN A 221 -20.12 -21.95 -4.29
C GLN A 221 -20.98 -23.13 -4.75
N PRO A 222 -20.75 -23.77 -5.92
CA PRO A 222 -21.53 -24.94 -6.35
C PRO A 222 -21.32 -26.15 -5.43
N THR A 223 -20.13 -26.28 -4.83
CA THR A 223 -19.85 -27.35 -3.85
C THR A 223 -20.71 -27.19 -2.60
N LEU A 224 -20.87 -25.97 -2.08
CA LEU A 224 -21.76 -25.70 -0.93
C LEU A 224 -23.21 -26.02 -1.26
N GLN A 225 -23.70 -25.66 -2.45
CA GLN A 225 -25.06 -26.02 -2.90
C GLN A 225 -25.26 -27.52 -2.98
N SER A 226 -24.28 -28.26 -3.51
CA SER A 226 -24.35 -29.73 -3.59
C SER A 226 -24.33 -30.40 -2.22
N ILE A 227 -23.55 -29.88 -1.25
CA ILE A 227 -23.51 -30.36 0.13
C ILE A 227 -24.87 -30.12 0.80
N GLN A 228 -25.45 -28.92 0.63
CA GLN A 228 -26.76 -28.59 1.20
C GLN A 228 -27.85 -29.50 0.67
N ALA A 229 -27.93 -29.71 -0.64
CA ALA A 229 -28.92 -30.58 -1.29
C ALA A 229 -28.67 -32.06 -0.88
N GLY A 230 -27.44 -32.52 -0.87
CA GLY A 230 -27.09 -33.89 -0.48
C GLY A 230 -27.37 -34.18 0.98
N ALA A 231 -27.09 -33.24 1.88
CA ALA A 231 -27.36 -33.36 3.30
C ALA A 231 -28.87 -33.51 3.58
N ASP A 232 -29.71 -32.68 2.95
CA ASP A 232 -31.16 -32.77 3.07
C ASP A 232 -31.71 -34.14 2.58
N GLN A 233 -31.22 -34.62 1.45
CA GLN A 233 -31.61 -35.96 0.93
C GLN A 233 -31.17 -37.09 1.90
N ILE A 234 -29.93 -37.07 2.37
CA ILE A 234 -29.42 -38.13 3.24
C ILE A 234 -30.12 -38.11 4.59
N ILE A 235 -30.34 -36.96 5.20
CA ILE A 235 -31.05 -36.81 6.48
C ILE A 235 -32.49 -37.28 6.31
N THR A 236 -33.16 -36.89 5.23
CA THR A 236 -34.54 -37.28 4.96
C THR A 236 -34.66 -38.80 4.77
N LEU A 237 -33.78 -39.40 3.96
CA LEU A 237 -33.77 -40.85 3.74
C LEU A 237 -33.52 -41.62 5.04
N PHE A 238 -32.55 -41.21 5.82
CA PHE A 238 -32.23 -41.81 7.10
C PHE A 238 -33.42 -41.75 8.07
N VAL A 239 -34.04 -40.59 8.23
CA VAL A 239 -35.22 -40.39 9.08
C VAL A 239 -36.39 -41.25 8.59
N THR A 240 -36.59 -41.29 7.28
CA THR A 240 -37.71 -42.10 6.69
C THR A 240 -37.52 -43.61 6.97
N VAL A 241 -36.31 -44.14 6.73
CA VAL A 241 -35.99 -45.55 7.02
C VAL A 241 -36.17 -45.88 8.49
N LEU A 242 -35.65 -45.02 9.36
CA LEU A 242 -35.76 -45.24 10.80
C LEU A 242 -37.22 -45.11 11.29
N THR A 243 -38.01 -44.23 10.70
CA THR A 243 -39.43 -44.10 10.97
C THR A 243 -40.17 -45.41 10.59
N PHE A 244 -39.87 -46.01 9.43
CA PHE A 244 -40.43 -47.31 9.03
C PHE A 244 -40.06 -48.43 10.02
N ILE A 245 -38.81 -48.49 10.46
CA ILE A 245 -38.34 -49.45 11.47
C ILE A 245 -39.10 -49.27 12.79
N LEU A 246 -39.22 -48.02 13.28
CA LEU A 246 -39.96 -47.74 14.53
C LEU A 246 -41.45 -48.11 14.41
N LEU A 247 -42.11 -47.80 13.27
CA LEU A 247 -43.47 -48.20 13.01
C LEU A 247 -43.65 -49.73 12.97
N TRP A 248 -42.67 -50.44 12.36
CA TRP A 248 -42.67 -51.92 12.39
C TRP A 248 -42.57 -52.45 13.83
N ILE A 249 -41.70 -51.88 14.66
CA ILE A 249 -41.57 -52.23 16.06
C ILE A 249 -42.89 -51.99 16.83
N VAL A 250 -43.51 -50.84 16.63
CA VAL A 250 -44.84 -50.51 17.19
C VAL A 250 -45.88 -51.53 16.79
N ALA A 251 -45.94 -51.90 15.51
CA ALA A 251 -46.89 -52.94 15.05
C ALA A 251 -46.68 -54.27 15.71
N VAL A 252 -45.43 -54.72 15.86
CA VAL A 252 -45.09 -55.96 16.57
C VAL A 252 -45.49 -55.86 18.05
N GLN A 253 -45.26 -54.73 18.69
CA GLN A 253 -45.62 -54.50 20.10
C GLN A 253 -47.14 -54.54 20.32
N LEU A 254 -47.94 -54.01 19.40
CA LEU A 254 -49.40 -54.07 19.49
C LEU A 254 -49.90 -55.52 19.40
N ILE A 255 -49.28 -56.36 18.56
CA ILE A 255 -49.60 -57.78 18.45
C ILE A 255 -49.25 -58.46 19.79
N VAL A 256 -48.06 -58.21 20.32
CA VAL A 256 -47.61 -58.78 21.62
C VAL A 256 -48.51 -58.35 22.78
N LEU A 257 -48.92 -57.11 22.82
CA LEU A 257 -49.86 -56.57 23.81
C LEU A 257 -51.25 -57.25 23.70
N GLY A 258 -51.73 -57.47 22.46
CA GLY A 258 -53.00 -58.22 22.23
C GLY A 258 -52.95 -59.67 22.72
N ILE A 259 -51.80 -60.35 22.49
CA ILE A 259 -51.58 -61.74 23.00
C ILE A 259 -51.49 -61.75 24.54
N GLY A 260 -50.73 -60.83 25.10
CA GLY A 260 -50.58 -60.68 26.55
C GLY A 260 -51.91 -60.38 27.26
N TRP A 261 -52.72 -59.52 26.66
CA TRP A 261 -54.08 -59.22 27.18
C TRP A 261 -55.02 -60.39 27.12
N ARG A 262 -54.97 -61.20 26.05
CA ARG A 262 -55.81 -62.46 25.93
C ARG A 262 -55.40 -63.48 27.00
N TRP A 263 -54.10 -63.64 27.30
CA TRP A 263 -53.62 -64.55 28.32
C TRP A 263 -53.93 -64.05 29.75
N PHE A 264 -53.95 -62.75 29.96
CA PHE A 264 -54.34 -62.16 31.26
C PHE A 264 -55.84 -62.31 31.51
N LYS A 265 -56.71 -62.24 30.49
CA LYS A 265 -58.15 -62.38 30.59
C LYS A 265 -58.62 -63.85 30.53
N SER A 266 -57.80 -64.78 30.20
CA SER A 266 -58.17 -66.20 30.15
C SER A 266 -58.45 -66.70 31.59
N LYS A 267 -59.74 -67.00 31.85
CA LYS A 267 -60.25 -67.62 33.10
C LYS A 267 -59.67 -68.97 33.28
#